data_4d566aa832599d463203bd81ecbf7557
#
_entry.id   4d566aa832599d463203bd81ecbf7557
#
_cell.length_a   1.000
_cell.length_b   1.000
_cell.length_c   1.000
_cell.angle_alpha   90.00
_cell.angle_beta   90.00
_cell.angle_gamma   90.00
#
_symmetry.space_group_name_H-M   'P 1'
#
loop_
_entity.id
_entity.type
_entity.pdbx_description
1 polymer ?
#
loop_
_entity_poly.entity_id
_entity_poly.type
_entity_poly.pdbx_seq_one_letter_code
_entity_poly.pdbx_strand_id
1 'polypeptide(L)'
;RPDSGVLYHAGGEQGLDGDFWMRSIEYQVMPGMTADLITILGCVGDEQSSPSADCKSFAYNPRGQMRRFSREKAVPNSGGRVARLPSYTNDEKTWVTLEVYTVGQQAVHLVDGKVVLVLHNIRLHENGTTRPLTSGKIQLQSEGSELFYRNIEMQSIKEIPAALLQE
;
A
#
# COMPACT_ATOMS: atom_id res chain seq x y z
N ARG A 1 -1.86 20.20 -1.98
CA ARG A 1 -0.85 19.24 -2.44
C ARG A 1 -1.58 17.99 -2.92
N PRO A 2 -1.29 17.49 -4.13
CA PRO A 2 -1.92 16.27 -4.61
C PRO A 2 -1.69 15.14 -3.62
N ASP A 3 -2.76 14.44 -3.25
CA ASP A 3 -2.72 13.28 -2.39
C ASP A 3 -3.88 12.38 -2.80
N SER A 4 -3.56 11.18 -3.28
CA SER A 4 -4.56 10.29 -3.84
C SER A 4 -4.08 8.85 -3.70
N GLY A 5 -4.98 7.88 -3.89
CA GLY A 5 -4.61 6.49 -3.71
C GLY A 5 -5.61 5.51 -4.31
N VAL A 6 -5.13 4.28 -4.46
CA VAL A 6 -5.96 3.11 -4.68
C VAL A 6 -5.97 2.33 -3.36
N LEU A 7 -7.11 2.33 -2.68
CA LEU A 7 -7.28 1.66 -1.41
C LEU A 7 -7.89 0.28 -1.65
N TYR A 8 -7.24 -0.77 -1.16
CA TYR A 8 -7.72 -2.15 -1.32
C TYR A 8 -7.86 -2.84 0.03
N HIS A 9 -8.54 -3.98 0.06
CA HIS A 9 -9.02 -4.61 1.29
C HIS A 9 -9.81 -3.65 2.18
N ALA A 10 -10.46 -2.66 1.55
CA ALA A 10 -11.21 -1.65 2.27
C ALA A 10 -12.45 -2.24 2.93
N GLY A 11 -12.70 -1.88 4.18
CA GLY A 11 -13.80 -2.40 4.98
C GLY A 11 -14.31 -1.43 6.02
N GLY A 12 -15.46 -1.76 6.60
CA GLY A 12 -16.18 -0.88 7.50
C GLY A 12 -17.03 0.14 6.75
N GLU A 13 -17.42 1.19 7.45
CA GLU A 13 -18.19 2.29 6.87
C GLU A 13 -17.27 3.28 6.15
N GLN A 14 -17.80 3.99 5.18
CA GLN A 14 -17.08 5.10 4.56
C GLN A 14 -16.97 6.24 5.58
N GLY A 15 -15.85 6.96 5.54
CA GLY A 15 -15.60 8.08 6.43
C GLY A 15 -15.06 7.69 7.82
N LEU A 16 -14.68 6.44 8.04
CA LEU A 16 -14.13 6.01 9.34
C LEU A 16 -12.82 6.74 9.70
N ASP A 17 -12.01 7.10 8.75
CA ASP A 17 -10.80 7.90 8.94
C ASP A 17 -11.01 9.27 8.29
N GLY A 18 -10.93 10.34 9.09
CA GLY A 18 -11.01 11.72 8.63
C GLY A 18 -12.27 12.11 7.84
N ASP A 19 -13.39 11.39 8.02
CA ASP A 19 -14.64 11.53 7.28
C ASP A 19 -14.57 11.17 5.78
N PHE A 20 -13.45 10.60 5.31
CA PHE A 20 -13.23 10.31 3.89
C PHE A 20 -12.92 8.85 3.61
N TRP A 21 -12.05 8.21 4.40
CA TRP A 21 -11.49 6.91 4.08
C TRP A 21 -12.17 5.76 4.81
N MET A 22 -12.23 4.63 4.13
CA MET A 22 -12.49 3.34 4.77
C MET A 22 -11.18 2.81 5.37
N ARG A 23 -11.27 1.96 6.39
CA ARG A 23 -10.15 1.15 6.84
C ARG A 23 -9.61 0.32 5.68
N SER A 24 -8.31 0.41 5.37
CA SER A 24 -7.75 -0.19 4.16
C SER A 24 -6.22 -0.24 4.15
N ILE A 25 -5.69 -0.89 3.15
CA ILE A 25 -4.31 -0.73 2.68
C ILE A 25 -4.36 0.23 1.49
N GLU A 26 -3.54 1.24 1.51
CA GLU A 26 -3.47 2.22 0.44
C GLU A 26 -2.19 2.07 -0.38
N TYR A 27 -2.38 2.00 -1.68
CA TYR A 27 -1.38 2.20 -2.71
C TYR A 27 -1.38 3.70 -3.06
N GLN A 28 -0.44 4.44 -2.51
CA GLN A 28 -0.36 5.89 -2.67
C GLN A 28 -0.21 6.31 -4.13
N VAL A 29 -0.93 7.33 -4.56
CA VAL A 29 -0.81 7.97 -5.89
C VAL A 29 -0.55 9.44 -5.69
N MET A 30 0.73 9.79 -5.59
CA MET A 30 1.19 11.14 -5.31
C MET A 30 2.57 11.35 -5.92
N PRO A 31 2.85 12.51 -6.53
CA PRO A 31 4.17 12.79 -7.08
C PRO A 31 5.31 12.55 -6.07
N GLY A 32 6.28 11.74 -6.45
CA GLY A 32 7.41 11.34 -5.60
C GLY A 32 7.09 10.28 -4.55
N MET A 33 5.83 9.86 -4.43
CA MET A 33 5.36 8.90 -3.42
C MET A 33 4.44 7.82 -3.99
N THR A 34 4.28 7.76 -5.30
CA THR A 34 3.47 6.74 -5.97
C THR A 34 3.94 5.34 -5.64
N ALA A 35 3.02 4.47 -5.29
CA ALA A 35 3.20 3.11 -4.79
C ALA A 35 3.75 2.98 -3.36
N ASP A 36 3.97 4.07 -2.61
CA ASP A 36 4.26 3.96 -1.19
C ASP A 36 3.11 3.23 -0.46
N LEU A 37 3.45 2.50 0.57
CA LEU A 37 2.49 1.82 1.43
C LEU A 37 1.98 2.78 2.51
N ILE A 38 0.67 2.89 2.61
CA ILE A 38 0.00 3.49 3.77
C ILE A 38 -1.01 2.49 4.30
N THR A 39 -1.08 2.34 5.62
CA THR A 39 -2.08 1.51 6.28
C THR A 39 -3.06 2.40 7.03
N ILE A 40 -4.34 2.13 6.92
CA ILE A 40 -5.40 2.95 7.49
C ILE A 40 -6.19 2.13 8.53
N LEU A 41 -6.39 2.71 9.72
CA LEU A 41 -7.23 2.21 10.81
C LEU A 41 -6.98 0.74 11.19
N GLY A 42 -5.84 0.48 11.81
CA GLY A 42 -5.49 -0.83 12.35
C GLY A 42 -5.06 -1.86 11.30
N CYS A 43 -5.03 -1.49 10.02
CA CYS A 43 -4.41 -2.33 9.00
C CYS A 43 -2.91 -2.44 9.24
N VAL A 44 -2.37 -3.63 9.05
CA VAL A 44 -0.98 -3.97 9.30
C VAL A 44 -0.47 -4.85 8.19
N GLY A 45 0.76 -4.62 7.76
CA GLY A 45 1.48 -5.51 6.86
C GLY A 45 2.93 -5.67 7.30
N ASP A 46 3.56 -6.72 6.84
CA ASP A 46 4.99 -6.94 7.04
C ASP A 46 5.71 -6.83 5.67
N GLU A 47 6.85 -6.17 5.65
CA GLU A 47 7.60 -5.87 4.44
C GLU A 47 9.11 -5.94 4.69
N GLN A 48 9.85 -6.43 3.70
CA GLN A 48 11.29 -6.36 3.71
C GLN A 48 11.74 -4.93 3.41
N SER A 49 12.50 -4.34 4.33
CA SER A 49 12.88 -2.93 4.23
C SER A 49 14.21 -2.63 4.89
N SER A 50 14.79 -1.51 4.48
CA SER A 50 15.98 -0.91 5.09
C SER A 50 15.70 0.53 5.51
N PRO A 51 16.42 1.07 6.48
CA PRO A 51 16.35 2.50 6.78
C PRO A 51 16.62 3.34 5.53
N SER A 52 15.87 4.43 5.35
CA SER A 52 16.16 5.44 4.35
C SER A 52 17.49 6.14 4.63
N ALA A 53 18.04 6.84 3.64
CA ALA A 53 19.33 7.51 3.75
C ALA A 53 19.39 8.53 4.92
N ASP A 54 18.27 9.13 5.27
CA ASP A 54 18.13 10.07 6.40
C ASP A 54 17.85 9.37 7.75
N CYS A 55 17.71 8.04 7.76
CA CYS A 55 17.35 7.21 8.91
C CYS A 55 16.03 7.59 9.61
N LYS A 56 15.16 8.36 8.94
CA LYS A 56 13.86 8.80 9.51
C LYS A 56 12.68 7.96 9.05
N SER A 57 12.87 7.20 8.01
CA SER A 57 11.84 6.33 7.41
C SER A 57 12.47 5.01 6.97
N PHE A 58 11.63 4.15 6.40
CA PHE A 58 12.05 2.90 5.80
C PHE A 58 11.71 2.90 4.30
N ALA A 59 12.53 2.21 3.53
CA ALA A 59 12.28 1.96 2.12
C ALA A 59 12.23 0.46 1.85
N TYR A 60 11.34 0.04 0.97
CA TYR A 60 11.29 -1.34 0.50
C TYR A 60 12.67 -1.78 0.01
N ASN A 61 13.09 -2.94 0.46
CA ASN A 61 14.31 -3.59 0.03
C ASN A 61 14.11 -5.11 0.13
N PRO A 62 14.04 -5.85 -0.98
CA PRO A 62 13.81 -7.30 -0.97
C PRO A 62 14.91 -8.09 -0.25
N ARG A 63 16.07 -7.48 0.01
CA ARG A 63 17.16 -8.04 0.81
C ARG A 63 17.24 -7.45 2.23
N GLY A 64 16.27 -6.61 2.58
CA GLY A 64 16.17 -5.98 3.89
C GLY A 64 15.61 -6.90 4.97
N GLN A 65 15.51 -6.37 6.16
CA GLN A 65 14.87 -7.08 7.26
C GLN A 65 13.35 -7.02 7.12
N MET A 66 12.68 -8.12 7.44
CA MET A 66 11.22 -8.14 7.56
C MET A 66 10.80 -7.25 8.73
N ARG A 67 9.96 -6.27 8.47
CA ARG A 67 9.47 -5.31 9.47
C ARG A 67 7.96 -5.19 9.40
N ARG A 68 7.36 -4.90 10.54
CA ARG A 68 5.93 -4.60 10.66
C ARG A 68 5.69 -3.12 10.41
N PHE A 69 4.69 -2.83 9.60
CA PHE A 69 4.24 -1.47 9.32
C PHE A 69 2.76 -1.30 9.66
N SER A 70 2.49 -0.22 10.36
CA SER A 70 1.15 0.28 10.65
C SER A 70 1.24 1.77 10.94
N ARG A 71 0.30 2.54 10.45
CA ARG A 71 0.14 3.96 10.79
C ARG A 71 -0.25 4.13 12.26
N GLU A 72 -0.88 3.11 12.85
CA GLU A 72 -1.40 3.17 14.21
C GLU A 72 -0.28 3.00 15.25
N LYS A 73 -0.13 3.98 16.13
CA LYS A 73 0.79 3.92 17.25
C LYS A 73 0.48 2.80 18.25
N ALA A 74 -0.78 2.36 18.29
CA ALA A 74 -1.23 1.30 19.17
C ALA A 74 -0.74 -0.10 18.75
N VAL A 75 -0.25 -0.27 17.52
CA VAL A 75 0.31 -1.55 17.07
C VAL A 75 1.77 -1.66 17.52
N PRO A 76 2.08 -2.59 18.45
CA PRO A 76 3.43 -2.74 18.97
C PRO A 76 4.47 -3.03 17.88
N ASN A 77 5.65 -2.44 18.00
CA ASN A 77 6.79 -2.65 17.10
C ASN A 77 6.48 -2.36 15.63
N SER A 78 5.51 -1.48 15.36
CA SER A 78 5.24 -1.02 14.01
C SER A 78 6.16 0.12 13.62
N GLY A 79 6.68 0.07 12.41
CA GLY A 79 7.25 1.23 11.72
C GLY A 79 6.13 2.16 11.24
N GLY A 80 6.50 3.35 10.82
CA GLY A 80 5.56 4.27 10.15
C GLY A 80 5.31 3.85 8.69
N ARG A 81 5.23 4.83 7.83
CA ARG A 81 5.08 4.65 6.39
C ARG A 81 6.32 4.00 5.76
N VAL A 82 6.11 3.18 4.74
CA VAL A 82 7.16 2.59 3.91
C VAL A 82 7.19 3.29 2.56
N ALA A 83 8.37 3.80 2.21
CA ALA A 83 8.63 4.28 0.87
C ALA A 83 9.03 3.10 -0.03
N ARG A 84 8.57 3.13 -1.27
CA ARG A 84 8.99 2.18 -2.31
C ARG A 84 10.39 2.46 -2.83
N LEU A 85 10.97 1.50 -3.54
CA LEU A 85 12.17 1.65 -4.37
C LEU A 85 11.90 1.12 -5.80
N PRO A 86 12.49 1.73 -6.83
CA PRO A 86 13.16 3.03 -6.82
C PRO A 86 12.16 4.18 -6.64
N SER A 87 12.68 5.36 -6.33
CA SER A 87 11.86 6.56 -6.25
C SER A 87 11.27 6.90 -7.62
N TYR A 88 9.99 6.63 -7.83
CA TYR A 88 9.29 7.07 -9.03
C TYR A 88 8.81 8.50 -8.83
N THR A 89 9.36 9.41 -9.62
CA THR A 89 8.78 10.73 -9.80
C THR A 89 7.80 10.63 -10.95
N ASN A 90 6.51 10.70 -10.66
CA ASN A 90 5.54 10.92 -11.71
C ASN A 90 5.72 12.37 -12.17
N ASP A 91 6.01 12.54 -13.45
CA ASP A 91 5.70 13.81 -14.10
C ASP A 91 4.17 13.96 -14.06
N GLU A 92 3.68 15.05 -13.49
CA GLU A 92 2.24 15.32 -13.33
C GLU A 92 1.46 15.29 -14.66
N LYS A 93 2.14 15.15 -15.78
CA LYS A 93 1.56 15.19 -17.14
C LYS A 93 1.57 13.84 -17.85
N THR A 94 2.12 12.78 -17.25
CA THR A 94 2.22 11.47 -17.87
C THR A 94 1.30 10.46 -17.22
N TRP A 95 0.73 9.58 -18.04
CA TRP A 95 0.02 8.40 -17.55
C TRP A 95 1.01 7.37 -17.02
N VAL A 96 0.67 6.79 -15.89
CA VAL A 96 1.43 5.73 -15.24
C VAL A 96 0.52 4.53 -15.06
N THR A 97 1.02 3.35 -15.39
CA THR A 97 0.29 2.09 -15.14
C THR A 97 0.57 1.62 -13.72
N LEU A 98 -0.50 1.45 -12.96
CA LEU A 98 -0.46 0.95 -11.59
C LEU A 98 -1.13 -0.42 -11.55
N GLU A 99 -0.48 -1.40 -10.92
CA GLU A 99 -1.03 -2.73 -10.73
C GLU A 99 -0.90 -3.14 -9.27
N VAL A 100 -1.93 -3.78 -8.76
CA VAL A 100 -1.93 -4.40 -7.43
C VAL A 100 -2.34 -5.86 -7.58
N TYR A 101 -1.47 -6.78 -7.21
CA TYR A 101 -1.79 -8.20 -7.09
C TYR A 101 -2.07 -8.50 -5.63
N THR A 102 -3.19 -9.14 -5.33
CA THR A 102 -3.52 -9.55 -3.96
C THR A 102 -4.04 -10.97 -3.90
N VAL A 103 -3.48 -11.80 -3.03
CA VAL A 103 -3.98 -13.15 -2.73
C VAL A 103 -3.78 -13.45 -1.25
N GLY A 104 -4.85 -13.77 -0.56
CA GLY A 104 -4.80 -14.01 0.87
C GLY A 104 -4.23 -12.81 1.63
N GLN A 105 -3.15 -13.01 2.37
CA GLN A 105 -2.47 -11.98 3.17
C GLN A 105 -1.24 -11.38 2.47
N GLN A 106 -1.14 -11.49 1.15
CA GLN A 106 -0.04 -10.95 0.36
C GLN A 106 -0.54 -9.94 -0.65
N ALA A 107 0.29 -8.92 -0.91
CA ALA A 107 0.07 -7.99 -2.01
C ALA A 107 1.40 -7.61 -2.66
N VAL A 108 1.36 -7.27 -3.95
CA VAL A 108 2.49 -6.75 -4.70
C VAL A 108 2.03 -5.49 -5.43
N HIS A 109 2.78 -4.42 -5.27
CA HIS A 109 2.56 -3.17 -6.01
C HIS A 109 3.53 -3.08 -7.19
N LEU A 110 3.03 -2.76 -8.36
CA LEU A 110 3.84 -2.53 -9.56
C LEU A 110 3.58 -1.13 -10.11
N VAL A 111 4.62 -0.53 -10.63
CA VAL A 111 4.56 0.70 -11.44
C VAL A 111 5.17 0.41 -12.79
N ASP A 112 4.41 0.62 -13.86
CA ASP A 112 4.83 0.35 -15.25
C ASP A 112 5.44 -1.07 -15.42
N GLY A 113 4.76 -2.07 -14.82
CA GLY A 113 5.15 -3.49 -14.86
C GLY A 113 6.35 -3.88 -14.00
N LYS A 114 6.90 -2.96 -13.19
CA LYS A 114 8.02 -3.25 -12.28
C LYS A 114 7.53 -3.37 -10.85
N VAL A 115 7.93 -4.44 -10.17
CA VAL A 115 7.67 -4.61 -8.73
C VAL A 115 8.38 -3.50 -7.96
N VAL A 116 7.64 -2.83 -7.11
CA VAL A 116 8.14 -1.72 -6.29
C VAL A 116 7.92 -1.93 -4.81
N LEU A 117 7.06 -2.90 -4.46
CA LEU A 117 6.76 -3.23 -3.08
C LEU A 117 6.10 -4.61 -3.00
N VAL A 118 6.51 -5.43 -2.03
CA VAL A 118 5.87 -6.71 -1.69
C VAL A 118 5.46 -6.68 -0.23
N LEU A 119 4.18 -6.90 0.03
CA LEU A 119 3.58 -6.88 1.35
C LEU A 119 3.15 -8.28 1.78
N HIS A 120 3.49 -8.66 2.99
CA HIS A 120 3.18 -9.95 3.59
C HIS A 120 2.33 -9.81 4.85
N ASN A 121 1.70 -10.89 5.27
CA ASN A 121 0.97 -10.99 6.54
C ASN A 121 -0.03 -9.83 6.75
N ILE A 122 -0.75 -9.47 5.70
CA ILE A 122 -1.77 -8.42 5.77
C ILE A 122 -2.84 -8.83 6.76
N ARG A 123 -3.07 -7.99 7.75
CA ARG A 123 -3.98 -8.26 8.87
C ARG A 123 -4.59 -6.99 9.42
N LEU A 124 -5.64 -7.16 10.17
CA LEU A 124 -6.30 -6.10 10.92
C LEU A 124 -6.05 -6.29 12.40
N HIS A 125 -5.57 -5.24 13.05
CA HIS A 125 -5.51 -5.11 14.50
C HIS A 125 -6.63 -4.18 14.98
N GLU A 126 -7.57 -4.73 15.72
CA GLU A 126 -8.76 -4.01 16.19
C GLU A 126 -9.18 -4.53 17.56
N ASN A 127 -9.47 -3.62 18.51
CA ASN A 127 -9.93 -3.96 19.87
C ASN A 127 -9.04 -5.00 20.58
N GLY A 128 -7.71 -4.86 20.44
CA GLY A 128 -6.74 -5.77 21.06
C GLY A 128 -6.64 -7.15 20.40
N THR A 129 -7.38 -7.41 19.33
CA THR A 129 -7.32 -8.66 18.57
C THR A 129 -6.69 -8.44 17.20
N THR A 130 -6.09 -9.48 16.66
CA THR A 130 -5.50 -9.46 15.32
C THR A 130 -6.07 -10.60 14.49
N ARG A 131 -6.54 -10.28 13.28
CA ARG A 131 -7.08 -11.28 12.35
C ARG A 131 -6.56 -11.05 10.92
N PRO A 132 -6.48 -12.09 10.09
CA PRO A 132 -6.16 -11.93 8.68
C PRO A 132 -7.09 -10.93 7.99
N LEU A 133 -6.53 -10.12 7.09
CA LEU A 133 -7.27 -9.21 6.22
C LEU A 133 -6.99 -9.64 4.77
N THR A 134 -7.94 -10.38 4.18
CA THR A 134 -7.75 -11.09 2.92
C THR A 134 -8.71 -10.68 1.82
N SER A 135 -9.62 -9.76 2.13
CA SER A 135 -10.64 -9.30 1.20
C SER A 135 -11.19 -7.94 1.61
N GLY A 136 -11.88 -7.29 0.71
CA GLY A 136 -12.54 -6.01 0.95
C GLY A 136 -12.93 -5.34 -0.36
N LYS A 137 -13.35 -4.10 -0.26
CA LYS A 137 -13.68 -3.24 -1.39
C LYS A 137 -12.41 -2.59 -1.96
N ILE A 138 -12.55 -1.99 -3.13
CA ILE A 138 -11.57 -1.05 -3.70
C ILE A 138 -12.20 0.33 -3.63
N GLN A 139 -11.42 1.30 -3.14
CA GLN A 139 -11.79 2.72 -3.12
C GLN A 139 -10.75 3.50 -3.93
N LEU A 140 -11.20 4.32 -4.85
CA LEU A 140 -10.36 5.27 -5.58
C LEU A 140 -10.49 6.63 -4.90
N GLN A 141 -9.37 7.23 -4.61
CA GLN A 141 -9.28 8.52 -3.93
C GLN A 141 -8.79 9.60 -4.90
N SER A 142 -9.34 10.80 -4.74
CA SER A 142 -8.83 12.03 -5.35
C SER A 142 -8.86 13.12 -4.27
N GLU A 143 -7.70 13.62 -3.87
CA GLU A 143 -7.56 14.61 -2.81
C GLU A 143 -6.56 15.71 -3.19
N GLY A 144 -6.92 16.94 -2.86
CA GLY A 144 -6.03 18.11 -2.97
C GLY A 144 -5.69 18.56 -4.39
N SER A 145 -6.05 17.81 -5.42
CA SER A 145 -5.92 18.18 -6.84
C SER A 145 -6.76 17.27 -7.73
N GLU A 146 -6.92 17.66 -8.97
CA GLU A 146 -7.54 16.87 -10.01
C GLU A 146 -6.68 15.65 -10.34
N LEU A 147 -7.32 14.48 -10.45
CA LEU A 147 -6.71 13.22 -10.82
C LEU A 147 -7.62 12.46 -11.79
N PHE A 148 -7.03 11.82 -12.78
CA PHE A 148 -7.75 11.01 -13.76
C PHE A 148 -7.33 9.54 -13.66
N TYR A 149 -8.32 8.66 -13.63
CA TYR A 149 -8.15 7.21 -13.79
C TYR A 149 -8.70 6.77 -15.14
N ARG A 150 -8.02 5.85 -15.80
CA ARG A 150 -8.50 5.23 -17.04
C ARG A 150 -8.12 3.75 -17.08
N ASN A 151 -8.80 2.98 -17.95
CA ASN A 151 -8.52 1.56 -18.14
C ASN A 151 -8.50 0.79 -16.81
N ILE A 152 -9.53 1.02 -15.98
CA ILE A 152 -9.66 0.33 -14.69
C ILE A 152 -10.13 -1.10 -14.98
N GLU A 153 -9.27 -2.06 -14.71
CA GLU A 153 -9.50 -3.48 -14.97
C GLU A 153 -9.31 -4.29 -13.69
N MET A 154 -10.03 -5.39 -13.57
CA MET A 154 -9.87 -6.35 -12.47
C MET A 154 -9.93 -7.77 -13.02
N GLN A 155 -8.97 -8.59 -12.61
CA GLN A 155 -8.88 -10.00 -12.99
C GLN A 155 -8.77 -10.86 -11.74
N SER A 156 -9.55 -11.95 -11.69
CA SER A 156 -9.41 -12.96 -10.65
C SER A 156 -8.16 -13.80 -10.86
N ILE A 157 -7.36 -13.95 -9.82
CA ILE A 157 -6.16 -14.80 -9.80
C ILE A 157 -6.23 -15.77 -8.62
N LYS A 158 -5.60 -16.93 -8.74
CA LYS A 158 -5.51 -17.93 -7.67
C LYS A 158 -4.23 -17.81 -6.85
N GLU A 159 -3.19 -17.30 -7.47
CA GLU A 159 -1.87 -17.11 -6.87
C GLU A 159 -1.19 -15.86 -7.45
N ILE A 160 -0.32 -15.24 -6.70
CA ILE A 160 0.55 -14.18 -7.21
C ILE A 160 1.65 -14.88 -8.03
N PRO A 161 1.92 -14.44 -9.28
CA PRO A 161 3.00 -15.02 -10.08
C PRO A 161 4.32 -15.02 -9.31
N ALA A 162 4.98 -16.18 -9.25
CA ALA A 162 6.22 -16.35 -8.45
C ALA A 162 7.32 -15.36 -8.85
N ALA A 163 7.38 -14.96 -10.12
CA ALA A 163 8.34 -13.98 -10.61
C ALA A 163 8.19 -12.59 -9.93
N LEU A 164 6.99 -12.25 -9.46
CA LEU A 164 6.73 -10.98 -8.77
C LEU A 164 7.11 -11.00 -7.28
N LEU A 165 7.45 -12.16 -6.74
CA LEU A 165 7.80 -12.37 -5.33
C LEU A 165 9.30 -12.60 -5.11
N GLN A 166 10.10 -12.62 -6.18
CA GLN A 166 11.52 -13.06 -6.16
C GLN A 166 12.54 -11.93 -6.40
N GLU A 167 12.08 -10.68 -6.47
CA GLU A 167 13.01 -9.55 -6.70
C GLU A 167 13.69 -9.05 -5.43
#